data_72ba8f434fbbab72b4ab6e96568c372d
#
_entry.id   72ba8f434fbbab72b4ab6e96568c372d
#
_cell.length_a   1.000
_cell.length_b   1.000
_cell.length_c   1.000
_cell.angle_alpha   90.00
_cell.angle_beta   90.00
_cell.angle_gamma   90.00
#
_symmetry.space_group_name_H-M   'P 1'
#
loop_
_entity.id
_entity.type
_entity.pdbx_description
1 polymer ?
#
loop_
_entity_poly.entity_id
_entity_poly.type
_entity_poly.pdbx_seq_one_letter_code
_entity_poly.pdbx_strand_id
1 'polypeptide(L)'
;MSITTMLTLLVSSMLIYSAPLVFTSIGGVFSERAGVVNVGLEGIMVMGAFSGVVFNLEFAEQLGAVTPWISLLVGGLVGAIFSIIHAAATVHFRADHVVSGTVLNLMAPALAVFLVKVLYNKGQTDNLTQTFGRFDFPVLANIPVIGDIFFKSTSLLGYLAIAFSFLAWFILFKTRFGL
;
A
#
# COMPACT_ATOMS: atom_id res chain seq x y z
N MET A 1 2.24 27.33 -16.95
CA MET A 1 1.93 26.82 -15.60
C MET A 1 2.70 27.65 -14.59
N SER A 2 2.07 28.05 -13.49
CA SER A 2 2.81 28.75 -12.42
C SER A 2 3.73 27.77 -11.68
N ILE A 3 4.78 28.28 -11.06
CA ILE A 3 5.71 27.46 -10.25
C ILE A 3 4.94 26.78 -9.11
N THR A 4 4.00 27.48 -8.49
CA THR A 4 3.13 26.91 -7.45
C THR A 4 2.35 25.70 -7.94
N THR A 5 1.73 25.78 -9.13
CA THR A 5 0.99 24.64 -9.72
C THR A 5 1.89 23.43 -9.99
N MET A 6 3.11 23.66 -10.46
CA MET A 6 4.09 22.60 -10.66
C MET A 6 4.45 21.91 -9.34
N LEU A 7 4.73 22.71 -8.30
CA LEU A 7 5.06 22.19 -6.97
C LEU A 7 3.89 21.41 -6.35
N THR A 8 2.66 21.90 -6.46
CA THR A 8 1.45 21.20 -5.99
C THR A 8 1.31 19.82 -6.65
N LEU A 9 1.44 19.74 -7.99
CA LEU A 9 1.37 18.48 -8.71
C LEU A 9 2.49 17.52 -8.32
N LEU A 10 3.69 18.04 -8.14
CA LEU A 10 4.86 17.25 -7.74
C LEU A 10 4.66 16.65 -6.35
N VAL A 11 4.32 17.47 -5.35
CA VAL A 11 4.10 17.03 -3.97
C VAL A 11 2.92 16.05 -3.88
N SER A 12 1.80 16.36 -4.54
CA SER A 12 0.65 15.45 -4.59
C SER A 12 1.01 14.09 -5.18
N SER A 13 1.78 14.06 -6.27
CA SER A 13 2.24 12.81 -6.88
C SER A 13 3.20 12.06 -5.96
N MET A 14 4.14 12.76 -5.31
CA MET A 14 5.06 12.15 -4.33
C MET A 14 4.28 11.47 -3.21
N LEU A 15 3.26 12.10 -2.64
CA LEU A 15 2.44 11.53 -1.56
C LEU A 15 1.67 10.28 -2.03
N ILE A 16 1.14 10.28 -3.25
CA ILE A 16 0.42 9.12 -3.81
C ILE A 16 1.36 7.93 -3.98
N TYR A 17 2.51 8.14 -4.64
CA TYR A 17 3.43 7.05 -4.97
C TYR A 17 4.27 6.57 -3.79
N SER A 18 4.53 7.42 -2.79
CA SER A 18 5.27 7.03 -1.60
C SER A 18 4.42 6.27 -0.58
N ALA A 19 3.10 6.46 -0.55
CA ALA A 19 2.24 5.84 0.45
C ALA A 19 2.38 4.30 0.53
N PRO A 20 2.31 3.53 -0.58
CA PRO A 20 2.49 2.07 -0.53
C PRO A 20 3.87 1.68 0.00
N LEU A 21 4.93 2.40 -0.41
CA LEU A 21 6.29 2.14 0.04
C LEU A 21 6.46 2.36 1.54
N VAL A 22 5.85 3.42 2.07
CA VAL A 22 5.88 3.73 3.50
C VAL A 22 5.16 2.65 4.29
N PHE A 23 3.95 2.24 3.89
CA PHE A 23 3.22 1.16 4.57
C PHE A 23 3.99 -0.16 4.53
N THR A 24 4.58 -0.50 3.40
CA THR A 24 5.39 -1.72 3.24
C THR A 24 6.64 -1.68 4.12
N SER A 25 7.33 -0.53 4.16
CA SER A 25 8.50 -0.33 5.02
C SER A 25 8.17 -0.46 6.51
N ILE A 26 7.02 0.07 6.94
CA ILE A 26 6.53 -0.11 8.32
C ILE A 26 6.36 -1.61 8.62
N GLY A 27 5.72 -2.37 7.73
CA GLY A 27 5.58 -3.82 7.85
C GLY A 27 6.93 -4.53 7.97
N GLY A 28 7.92 -4.11 7.16
CA GLY A 28 9.31 -4.60 7.21
C GLY A 28 9.96 -4.37 8.57
N VAL A 29 9.86 -3.16 9.11
CA VAL A 29 10.41 -2.83 10.43
C VAL A 29 9.81 -3.68 11.55
N PHE A 30 8.50 -3.94 11.53
CA PHE A 30 7.87 -4.85 12.49
C PHE A 30 8.37 -6.29 12.35
N SER A 31 8.53 -6.78 11.12
CA SER A 31 9.05 -8.12 10.83
C SER A 31 10.47 -8.28 11.32
N GLU A 32 11.36 -7.32 11.04
CA GLU A 32 12.75 -7.34 11.49
C GLU A 32 12.89 -7.26 13.01
N ARG A 33 12.05 -6.46 13.66
CA ARG A 33 12.00 -6.44 15.14
C ARG A 33 11.55 -7.77 15.73
N ALA A 34 10.72 -8.53 15.04
CA ALA A 34 10.34 -9.89 15.43
C ALA A 34 11.41 -10.95 15.11
N GLY A 35 12.57 -10.56 14.57
CA GLY A 35 13.67 -11.46 14.24
C GLY A 35 13.54 -12.16 12.88
N VAL A 36 12.58 -11.76 12.05
CA VAL A 36 12.35 -12.33 10.72
C VAL A 36 12.61 -11.26 9.66
N VAL A 37 13.70 -11.41 8.90
CA VAL A 37 13.99 -10.52 7.78
C VAL A 37 13.03 -10.83 6.63
N ASN A 38 12.14 -9.91 6.29
CA ASN A 38 11.16 -10.12 5.23
C ASN A 38 11.58 -9.41 3.93
N VAL A 39 12.31 -10.11 3.08
CA VAL A 39 12.69 -9.63 1.75
C VAL A 39 11.51 -9.73 0.77
N GLY A 40 10.47 -10.53 1.08
CA GLY A 40 9.30 -10.78 0.22
C GLY A 40 8.22 -9.69 0.24
N LEU A 41 8.49 -8.53 0.84
CA LEU A 41 7.51 -7.46 1.01
C LEU A 41 6.93 -6.94 -0.32
N GLU A 42 7.75 -6.86 -1.38
CA GLU A 42 7.32 -6.44 -2.70
C GLU A 42 6.26 -7.40 -3.28
N GLY A 43 6.53 -8.71 -3.20
CA GLY A 43 5.58 -9.73 -3.65
C GLY A 43 4.27 -9.70 -2.86
N ILE A 44 4.34 -9.53 -1.53
CA ILE A 44 3.18 -9.39 -0.67
C ILE A 44 2.36 -8.16 -1.06
N MET A 45 3.01 -7.02 -1.31
CA MET A 45 2.37 -5.78 -1.76
C MET A 45 1.69 -5.96 -3.12
N VAL A 46 2.34 -6.64 -4.08
CA VAL A 46 1.77 -6.91 -5.41
C VAL A 46 0.48 -7.74 -5.30
N MET A 47 0.48 -8.81 -4.50
CA MET A 47 -0.72 -9.65 -4.33
C MET A 47 -1.83 -8.92 -3.57
N GLY A 48 -1.48 -8.10 -2.59
CA GLY A 48 -2.43 -7.23 -1.92
C GLY A 48 -3.07 -6.22 -2.89
N ALA A 49 -2.25 -5.55 -3.70
CA ALA A 49 -2.73 -4.61 -4.71
C ALA A 49 -3.62 -5.28 -5.76
N PHE A 50 -3.18 -6.43 -6.30
CA PHE A 50 -3.96 -7.21 -7.26
C PHE A 50 -5.35 -7.56 -6.73
N SER A 51 -5.43 -8.13 -5.53
CA SER A 51 -6.72 -8.52 -4.95
C SER A 51 -7.63 -7.33 -4.63
N GLY A 52 -7.06 -6.21 -4.17
CA GLY A 52 -7.80 -4.98 -3.97
C GLY A 52 -8.36 -4.41 -5.28
N VAL A 53 -7.57 -4.44 -6.37
CA VAL A 53 -8.01 -4.00 -7.70
C VAL A 53 -9.12 -4.90 -8.24
N VAL A 54 -8.96 -6.23 -8.17
CA VAL A 54 -10.00 -7.17 -8.61
C VAL A 54 -11.30 -6.96 -7.84
N PHE A 55 -11.23 -6.84 -6.51
CA PHE A 55 -12.40 -6.56 -5.71
C PHE A 55 -13.07 -5.23 -6.11
N ASN A 56 -12.29 -4.20 -6.34
CA ASN A 56 -12.83 -2.89 -6.75
C ASN A 56 -13.58 -3.00 -8.08
N LEU A 57 -13.01 -3.67 -9.08
CA LEU A 57 -13.63 -3.82 -10.40
C LEU A 57 -14.95 -4.60 -10.35
N GLU A 58 -15.02 -5.64 -9.52
CA GLU A 58 -16.23 -6.48 -9.42
C GLU A 58 -17.36 -5.83 -8.62
N PHE A 59 -17.03 -5.03 -7.60
CA PHE A 59 -18.02 -4.53 -6.64
C PHE A 59 -18.23 -3.01 -6.68
N ALA A 60 -17.56 -2.28 -7.59
CA ALA A 60 -17.65 -0.82 -7.66
C ALA A 60 -19.08 -0.31 -7.88
N GLU A 61 -19.87 -0.99 -8.72
CA GLU A 61 -21.25 -0.61 -9.02
C GLU A 61 -22.19 -0.84 -7.81
N GLN A 62 -21.94 -1.87 -7.01
CA GLN A 62 -22.79 -2.25 -5.89
C GLN A 62 -22.48 -1.42 -4.63
N LEU A 63 -21.22 -1.12 -4.38
CA LEU A 63 -20.75 -0.50 -3.14
C LEU A 63 -20.45 1.01 -3.29
N GLY A 64 -20.36 1.52 -4.53
CA GLY A 64 -20.13 2.94 -4.80
C GLY A 64 -18.91 3.50 -4.07
N ALA A 65 -19.07 4.62 -3.37
CA ALA A 65 -17.96 5.34 -2.70
C ALA A 65 -17.27 4.57 -1.56
N VAL A 66 -17.86 3.50 -1.05
CA VAL A 66 -17.25 2.67 0.01
C VAL A 66 -16.29 1.64 -0.57
N THR A 67 -16.39 1.34 -1.86
CA THR A 67 -15.56 0.33 -2.55
C THR A 67 -14.07 0.47 -2.29
N PRO A 68 -13.43 1.66 -2.39
CA PRO A 68 -11.99 1.78 -2.18
C PRO A 68 -11.55 1.37 -0.77
N TRP A 69 -12.38 1.62 0.24
CA TRP A 69 -12.09 1.25 1.63
C TRP A 69 -12.12 -0.25 1.84
N ILE A 70 -13.15 -0.91 1.28
CA ILE A 70 -13.26 -2.37 1.38
C ILE A 70 -12.17 -3.04 0.53
N SER A 71 -11.85 -2.49 -0.65
CA SER A 71 -10.74 -2.95 -1.49
C SER A 71 -9.40 -2.90 -0.75
N LEU A 72 -9.16 -1.84 0.04
CA LEU A 72 -7.97 -1.72 0.87
C LEU A 72 -7.92 -2.82 1.95
N LEU A 73 -9.04 -3.11 2.60
CA LEU A 73 -9.13 -4.19 3.59
C LEU A 73 -8.91 -5.57 2.96
N VAL A 74 -9.53 -5.84 1.80
CA VAL A 74 -9.34 -7.09 1.06
C VAL A 74 -7.88 -7.25 0.64
N GLY A 75 -7.26 -6.20 0.10
CA GLY A 75 -5.84 -6.18 -0.23
C GLY A 75 -4.95 -6.47 0.98
N GLY A 76 -5.26 -5.86 2.12
CA GLY A 76 -4.56 -6.11 3.38
C GLY A 76 -4.69 -7.56 3.87
N LEU A 77 -5.89 -8.16 3.78
CA LEU A 77 -6.12 -9.55 4.15
C LEU A 77 -5.36 -10.53 3.24
N VAL A 78 -5.39 -10.32 1.93
CA VAL A 78 -4.64 -11.18 0.99
C VAL A 78 -3.14 -11.02 1.18
N GLY A 79 -2.66 -9.78 1.39
CA GLY A 79 -1.25 -9.54 1.75
C GLY A 79 -0.85 -10.26 3.05
N ALA A 80 -1.72 -10.26 4.05
CA ALA A 80 -1.49 -11.00 5.30
C ALA A 80 -1.40 -12.52 5.06
N ILE A 81 -2.26 -13.09 4.21
CA ILE A 81 -2.21 -14.52 3.84
C ILE A 81 -0.87 -14.86 3.16
N PHE A 82 -0.42 -14.01 2.21
CA PHE A 82 0.88 -14.18 1.57
C PHE A 82 2.04 -14.06 2.57
N SER A 83 1.93 -13.17 3.54
CA SER A 83 2.90 -13.04 4.63
C SER A 83 2.98 -14.30 5.49
N ILE A 84 1.85 -14.99 5.72
CA ILE A 84 1.83 -16.29 6.44
C ILE A 84 2.61 -17.35 5.68
N ILE A 85 2.57 -17.36 4.36
CA ILE A 85 3.36 -18.31 3.54
C ILE A 85 4.86 -18.10 3.80
N HIS A 86 5.32 -16.84 3.78
CA HIS A 86 6.71 -16.51 4.10
C HIS A 86 7.08 -16.89 5.54
N ALA A 87 6.23 -16.55 6.50
CA ALA A 87 6.45 -16.88 7.91
C ALA A 87 6.48 -18.38 8.14
N ALA A 88 5.61 -19.16 7.51
CA ALA A 88 5.63 -20.62 7.60
C ALA A 88 6.94 -21.20 7.04
N ALA A 89 7.39 -20.71 5.88
CA ALA A 89 8.65 -21.14 5.28
C ALA A 89 9.85 -20.85 6.20
N THR A 90 9.94 -19.64 6.74
CA THR A 90 11.12 -19.20 7.50
C THR A 90 11.11 -19.64 8.95
N VAL A 91 9.97 -19.56 9.63
CA VAL A 91 9.87 -19.88 11.07
C VAL A 91 9.63 -21.37 11.28
N HIS A 92 8.69 -21.97 10.55
CA HIS A 92 8.33 -23.38 10.76
C HIS A 92 9.29 -24.34 10.05
N PHE A 93 9.56 -24.11 8.76
CA PHE A 93 10.44 -24.96 7.96
C PHE A 93 11.93 -24.53 8.02
N ARG A 94 12.25 -23.42 8.70
CA ARG A 94 13.61 -22.90 8.84
C ARG A 94 14.31 -22.63 7.51
N ALA A 95 13.53 -22.28 6.49
CA ALA A 95 14.08 -21.88 5.21
C ALA A 95 14.84 -20.55 5.33
N ASP A 96 15.82 -20.34 4.47
CA ASP A 96 16.53 -19.08 4.39
C ASP A 96 15.56 -17.93 4.05
N HIS A 97 15.65 -16.83 4.81
CA HIS A 97 14.74 -15.69 4.70
C HIS A 97 14.85 -14.99 3.35
N VAL A 98 16.08 -14.86 2.83
CA VAL A 98 16.33 -14.18 1.55
C VAL A 98 15.81 -15.02 0.41
N VAL A 99 16.06 -16.32 0.43
CA VAL A 99 15.57 -17.26 -0.60
C VAL A 99 14.04 -17.27 -0.63
N SER A 100 13.41 -17.44 0.52
CA SER A 100 11.95 -17.44 0.62
C SER A 100 11.33 -16.11 0.14
N GLY A 101 11.90 -14.97 0.54
CA GLY A 101 11.43 -13.65 0.12
C GLY A 101 11.61 -13.41 -1.37
N THR A 102 12.76 -13.80 -1.93
CA THR A 102 13.04 -13.69 -3.37
C THR A 102 12.06 -14.51 -4.20
N VAL A 103 11.75 -15.73 -3.77
CA VAL A 103 10.73 -16.57 -4.43
C VAL A 103 9.36 -15.89 -4.44
N LEU A 104 8.93 -15.28 -3.33
CA LEU A 104 7.68 -14.53 -3.28
C LEU A 104 7.67 -13.33 -4.23
N ASN A 105 8.78 -12.58 -4.29
CA ASN A 105 8.88 -11.41 -5.18
C ASN A 105 8.86 -11.79 -6.67
N LEU A 106 9.34 -12.97 -7.04
CA LEU A 106 9.24 -13.47 -8.41
C LEU A 106 7.88 -14.09 -8.70
N MET A 107 7.34 -14.86 -7.76
CA MET A 107 6.08 -15.59 -7.91
C MET A 107 4.88 -14.63 -7.97
N ALA A 108 4.82 -13.64 -7.10
CA ALA A 108 3.64 -12.79 -6.95
C ALA A 108 3.29 -12.00 -8.21
N PRO A 109 4.23 -11.29 -8.89
CA PRO A 109 3.92 -10.62 -10.16
C PRO A 109 3.52 -11.58 -11.27
N ALA A 110 4.19 -12.73 -11.35
CA ALA A 110 3.86 -13.76 -12.35
C ALA A 110 2.44 -14.30 -12.13
N LEU A 111 2.09 -14.61 -10.88
CA LEU A 111 0.75 -15.06 -10.49
C LEU A 111 -0.31 -13.99 -10.76
N ALA A 112 -0.04 -12.73 -10.42
CA ALA A 112 -0.96 -11.62 -10.67
C ALA A 112 -1.24 -11.46 -12.18
N VAL A 113 -0.21 -11.45 -13.03
CA VAL A 113 -0.37 -11.38 -14.50
C VAL A 113 -1.13 -12.59 -15.04
N PHE A 114 -0.83 -13.78 -14.54
CA PHE A 114 -1.55 -14.99 -14.94
C PHE A 114 -3.04 -14.90 -14.60
N LEU A 115 -3.35 -14.51 -13.36
CA LEU A 115 -4.74 -14.37 -12.90
C LEU A 115 -5.49 -13.28 -13.67
N VAL A 116 -4.85 -12.14 -13.98
CA VAL A 116 -5.45 -11.10 -14.84
C VAL A 116 -5.84 -11.68 -16.20
N LYS A 117 -4.96 -12.46 -16.82
CA LYS A 117 -5.25 -13.10 -18.10
C LYS A 117 -6.41 -14.09 -18.01
N VAL A 118 -6.47 -14.86 -16.93
CA VAL A 118 -7.54 -15.86 -16.73
C VAL A 118 -8.89 -15.18 -16.45
N LEU A 119 -8.91 -14.12 -15.62
CA LEU A 119 -10.15 -13.46 -15.22
C LEU A 119 -10.70 -12.52 -16.29
N TYR A 120 -9.82 -11.77 -16.95
CA TYR A 120 -10.23 -10.70 -17.86
C TYR A 120 -9.95 -10.97 -19.33
N ASN A 121 -9.28 -12.09 -19.69
CA ASN A 121 -8.82 -12.41 -21.06
C ASN A 121 -7.98 -11.28 -21.70
N LYS A 122 -7.33 -10.46 -20.89
CA LYS A 122 -6.51 -9.30 -21.27
C LYS A 122 -5.17 -9.36 -20.55
N GLY A 123 -4.19 -8.59 -21.03
CA GLY A 123 -2.88 -8.47 -20.38
C GLY A 123 -2.87 -7.51 -19.18
N GLN A 124 -3.95 -6.77 -18.98
CA GLN A 124 -4.11 -5.78 -17.92
C GLN A 124 -5.58 -5.68 -17.49
N THR A 125 -5.84 -5.16 -16.29
CA THR A 125 -7.18 -4.87 -15.80
C THR A 125 -7.76 -3.63 -16.47
N ASP A 126 -9.08 -3.47 -16.42
CA ASP A 126 -9.74 -2.21 -16.78
C ASP A 126 -9.42 -1.12 -15.74
N ASN A 127 -9.69 0.14 -16.08
CA ASN A 127 -9.46 1.26 -15.16
C ASN A 127 -10.46 1.23 -14.00
N LEU A 128 -9.98 1.55 -12.81
CA LEU A 128 -10.83 1.67 -11.63
C LEU A 128 -11.79 2.84 -11.78
N THR A 129 -13.07 2.61 -11.51
CA THR A 129 -14.10 3.63 -11.51
C THR A 129 -14.23 4.32 -10.15
N GLN A 130 -13.98 3.59 -9.06
CA GLN A 130 -14.04 4.09 -7.70
C GLN A 130 -12.63 4.16 -7.10
N THR A 131 -12.19 5.36 -6.77
CA THR A 131 -10.87 5.62 -6.18
C THR A 131 -11.00 6.51 -4.95
N PHE A 132 -9.95 6.62 -4.14
CA PHE A 132 -9.97 7.51 -2.96
C PHE A 132 -10.10 9.00 -3.31
N GLY A 133 -10.01 9.38 -4.58
CA GLY A 133 -10.07 10.76 -4.98
C GLY A 133 -8.97 11.64 -4.37
N ARG A 134 -8.99 12.88 -4.78
CA ARG A 134 -8.15 13.94 -4.17
C ARG A 134 -9.05 14.84 -3.35
N PHE A 135 -8.55 15.33 -2.24
CA PHE A 135 -9.31 16.25 -1.39
C PHE A 135 -8.42 17.40 -0.91
N ASP A 136 -9.07 18.46 -0.50
CA ASP A 136 -8.43 19.64 0.08
C ASP A 136 -8.67 19.64 1.58
N PHE A 137 -7.63 19.87 2.37
CA PHE A 137 -7.80 20.05 3.82
C PHE A 137 -8.47 21.40 4.11
N PRO A 138 -9.68 21.42 4.69
CA PRO A 138 -10.52 22.62 4.71
C PRO A 138 -9.91 23.83 5.44
N VAL A 139 -9.03 23.60 6.41
CA VAL A 139 -8.37 24.68 7.18
C VAL A 139 -6.96 24.94 6.67
N LEU A 140 -6.18 23.90 6.43
CA LEU A 140 -4.75 24.01 6.07
C LEU A 140 -4.56 24.41 4.61
N ALA A 141 -5.50 24.14 3.73
CA ALA A 141 -5.49 24.55 2.33
C ALA A 141 -5.56 26.09 2.15
N ASN A 142 -6.00 26.83 3.17
CA ASN A 142 -6.11 28.29 3.11
C ASN A 142 -4.82 29.03 3.48
N ILE A 143 -3.76 28.33 3.88
CA ILE A 143 -2.47 28.93 4.19
C ILE A 143 -1.80 29.35 2.87
N PRO A 144 -1.42 30.62 2.68
CA PRO A 144 -0.80 31.07 1.44
C PRO A 144 0.47 30.28 1.12
N VAL A 145 0.63 29.85 -0.13
CA VAL A 145 1.76 29.08 -0.68
C VAL A 145 1.88 27.67 -0.11
N ILE A 146 1.96 27.49 1.21
CA ILE A 146 2.11 26.19 1.87
C ILE A 146 0.83 25.36 1.72
N GLY A 147 -0.33 25.99 1.91
CA GLY A 147 -1.64 25.37 1.72
C GLY A 147 -1.84 24.86 0.30
N ASP A 148 -1.48 25.67 -0.67
CA ASP A 148 -1.60 25.31 -2.09
C ASP A 148 -0.69 24.14 -2.46
N ILE A 149 0.51 24.05 -1.91
CA ILE A 149 1.51 23.03 -2.28
C ILE A 149 1.24 21.70 -1.58
N PHE A 150 0.92 21.72 -0.29
CA PHE A 150 0.88 20.51 0.52
C PHE A 150 -0.55 20.01 0.81
N PHE A 151 -1.54 20.89 0.88
CA PHE A 151 -2.87 20.57 1.42
C PHE A 151 -4.00 20.70 0.40
N LYS A 152 -3.72 21.12 -0.84
CA LYS A 152 -4.68 21.11 -1.95
C LYS A 152 -4.45 19.92 -2.88
N SER A 153 -5.54 19.36 -3.37
CA SER A 153 -5.54 18.26 -4.34
C SER A 153 -4.64 17.08 -3.94
N THR A 154 -4.68 16.72 -2.66
CA THR A 154 -3.77 15.75 -2.05
C THR A 154 -4.43 14.39 -1.85
N SER A 155 -3.62 13.37 -1.56
CA SER A 155 -4.06 12.01 -1.29
C SER A 155 -4.22 11.75 0.21
N LEU A 156 -5.40 11.29 0.62
CA LEU A 156 -5.65 10.86 2.00
C LEU A 156 -4.67 9.77 2.44
N LEU A 157 -4.39 8.81 1.57
CA LEU A 157 -3.50 7.68 1.88
C LEU A 157 -2.06 8.12 2.16
N GLY A 158 -1.57 9.18 1.48
CA GLY A 158 -0.25 9.74 1.75
C GLY A 158 -0.12 10.28 3.17
N TYR A 159 -1.11 11.01 3.64
CA TYR A 159 -1.12 11.52 5.02
C TYR A 159 -1.35 10.43 6.06
N LEU A 160 -2.19 9.44 5.75
CA LEU A 160 -2.33 8.26 6.61
C LEU A 160 -0.99 7.51 6.74
N ALA A 161 -0.22 7.36 5.66
CA ALA A 161 1.09 6.73 5.71
C ALA A 161 2.05 7.48 6.65
N ILE A 162 2.06 8.81 6.61
CA ILE A 162 2.85 9.65 7.54
C ILE A 162 2.37 9.44 8.98
N ALA A 163 1.05 9.50 9.23
CA ALA A 163 0.49 9.29 10.57
C ALA A 163 0.82 7.90 11.12
N PHE A 164 0.70 6.85 10.29
CA PHE A 164 1.08 5.49 10.66
C PHE A 164 2.58 5.33 10.93
N SER A 165 3.44 6.10 10.25
CA SER A 165 4.87 6.10 10.54
C SER A 165 5.17 6.63 11.95
N PHE A 166 4.52 7.71 12.35
CA PHE A 166 4.63 8.22 13.72
C PHE A 166 4.05 7.25 14.75
N LEU A 167 2.92 6.61 14.44
CA LEU A 167 2.32 5.60 15.31
C LEU A 167 3.25 4.38 15.47
N ALA A 168 3.82 3.89 14.37
CA ALA A 168 4.78 2.79 14.39
C ALA A 168 6.03 3.15 15.20
N TRP A 169 6.57 4.35 14.99
CA TRP A 169 7.68 4.86 15.82
C TRP A 169 7.32 4.86 17.30
N PHE A 170 6.14 5.37 17.67
CA PHE A 170 5.70 5.41 19.06
C PHE A 170 5.56 4.00 19.64
N ILE A 171 4.91 3.07 18.91
CA ILE A 171 4.73 1.68 19.36
C ILE A 171 6.10 1.01 19.55
N LEU A 172 7.00 1.12 18.58
CA LEU A 172 8.27 0.40 18.59
C LEU A 172 9.31 0.97 19.58
N PHE A 173 9.29 2.28 19.86
CA PHE A 173 10.32 2.92 20.68
C PHE A 173 9.82 3.44 22.02
N LYS A 174 8.49 3.52 22.23
CA LYS A 174 7.90 4.09 23.45
C LYS A 174 6.98 3.14 24.22
N THR A 175 6.72 1.93 23.67
CA THR A 175 5.88 0.94 24.33
C THR A 175 6.62 -0.38 24.53
N ARG A 176 6.05 -1.25 25.40
CA ARG A 176 6.60 -2.58 25.69
C ARG A 176 6.56 -3.54 24.49
N PHE A 177 5.80 -3.22 23.45
CA PHE A 177 5.71 -4.05 22.25
C PHE A 177 6.96 -4.00 21.36
N GLY A 178 7.79 -2.98 21.51
CA GLY A 178 9.00 -2.82 20.71
C GLY A 178 10.31 -3.12 21.50
N LEU A 179 10.20 -3.43 22.77
CA LEU A 179 11.31 -3.86 23.65
C LEU A 179 11.35 -5.38 23.72
#